data_5d399c973d9504069d30172320c45512
#
_entry.id   5d399c973d9504069d30172320c45512
#
_cell.length_a   1.000
_cell.length_b   1.000
_cell.length_c   1.000
_cell.angle_alpha   90.00
_cell.angle_beta   90.00
_cell.angle_gamma   90.00
#
_symmetry.space_group_name_H-M   'P 1'
#
loop_
_entity.id
_entity.type
_entity.pdbx_description
1 polymer ?
#
loop_
_entity_poly.entity_id
_entity_poly.type
_entity_poly.pdbx_seq_one_letter_code
_entity_poly.pdbx_strand_id
1 'polypeptide(L)'
;MQSVSAAPVILPLVLGVLPHRMSSRRHRSIDGDAGFTLVELVVVILLVSILAVVAVPRLNTRTFDTAGFYQEVLSAVRYAQKEAVAKRRVVCVTLGANSVSVRFARNAGAFTCDSDLTSPRGISPFTVTASSGVTLSSVPSIGTFYFDALGRPLNAAGVSSPQRTITITGDGTQNFVIEPETGYVH
;
A
#
# COMPACT_ATOMS: atom_id res chain seq x y z
N MET A 1 35.68 -38.24 18.55
CA MET A 1 36.78 -38.62 17.63
C MET A 1 36.31 -38.20 16.25
N GLN A 2 36.84 -37.31 15.63
CA GLN A 2 38.02 -36.60 15.22
C GLN A 2 37.63 -35.20 14.68
N SER A 3 38.29 -34.20 15.18
CA SER A 3 38.31 -32.84 14.68
C SER A 3 39.20 -32.77 13.44
N VAL A 4 38.72 -32.10 12.39
CA VAL A 4 39.59 -31.65 11.29
C VAL A 4 39.61 -30.14 11.29
N SER A 5 40.71 -29.59 11.74
CA SER A 5 41.13 -28.20 11.67
C SER A 5 41.69 -27.95 10.28
N ALA A 6 41.18 -26.95 9.58
CA ALA A 6 41.77 -26.41 8.36
C ALA A 6 42.31 -25.02 8.62
N ALA A 7 43.63 -24.88 8.47
CA ALA A 7 44.43 -23.67 8.63
C ALA A 7 44.21 -22.67 7.49
N PRO A 8 44.45 -21.35 7.73
CA PRO A 8 44.31 -20.31 6.69
C PRO A 8 45.58 -20.25 5.82
N VAL A 9 45.37 -20.24 4.52
CA VAL A 9 46.44 -20.03 3.53
C VAL A 9 46.73 -18.53 3.45
N ILE A 10 47.90 -18.12 3.87
CA ILE A 10 48.44 -16.80 3.75
C ILE A 10 49.11 -16.67 2.38
N LEU A 11 48.56 -15.83 1.50
CA LEU A 11 49.16 -15.46 0.21
C LEU A 11 50.03 -14.23 0.37
N PRO A 12 51.34 -14.25 -0.04
CA PRO A 12 52.19 -13.09 0.12
C PRO A 12 51.90 -12.00 -0.90
N LEU A 13 51.72 -10.80 -0.35
CA LEU A 13 51.53 -9.54 -1.07
C LEU A 13 52.84 -9.14 -1.75
N VAL A 14 52.91 -9.26 -3.08
CA VAL A 14 54.04 -8.72 -3.86
C VAL A 14 53.81 -7.23 -4.06
N LEU A 15 54.63 -6.47 -3.36
CA LEU A 15 54.66 -5.00 -3.42
C LEU A 15 55.40 -4.56 -4.69
N GLY A 16 54.66 -4.34 -5.78
CA GLY A 16 55.20 -3.73 -7.01
C GLY A 16 55.17 -2.21 -6.90
N VAL A 17 56.29 -1.59 -6.59
CA VAL A 17 56.50 -0.14 -6.63
C VAL A 17 56.57 0.31 -8.11
N LEU A 18 55.51 0.92 -8.64
CA LEU A 18 55.52 1.62 -9.91
C LEU A 18 55.80 3.10 -9.68
N PRO A 19 56.71 3.75 -10.46
CA PRO A 19 57.01 5.15 -10.34
C PRO A 19 55.81 6.00 -10.79
N HIS A 20 55.32 6.79 -9.89
CA HIS A 20 54.24 7.73 -10.09
C HIS A 20 54.70 8.89 -11.02
N ARG A 21 54.32 8.79 -12.27
CA ARG A 21 54.51 9.89 -13.25
C ARG A 21 53.54 11.00 -12.85
N MET A 22 54.05 12.09 -12.25
CA MET A 22 53.32 13.33 -11.98
C MET A 22 52.82 13.88 -13.33
N SER A 23 51.61 13.57 -13.70
CA SER A 23 50.86 14.28 -14.74
C SER A 23 50.35 15.59 -14.16
N SER A 24 50.98 16.68 -14.59
CA SER A 24 50.53 18.04 -14.33
C SER A 24 49.11 18.19 -14.89
N ARG A 25 48.10 18.01 -14.04
CA ARG A 25 46.72 18.38 -14.41
C ARG A 25 46.68 19.90 -14.54
N ARG A 26 46.59 20.38 -15.77
CA ARG A 26 46.15 21.76 -16.03
C ARG A 26 44.82 21.95 -15.32
N HIS A 27 44.84 22.81 -14.35
CA HIS A 27 43.64 23.35 -13.73
C HIS A 27 42.85 24.06 -14.83
N ARG A 28 41.81 23.40 -15.34
CA ARG A 28 40.85 24.06 -16.22
C ARG A 28 40.07 24.95 -15.26
N SER A 29 40.34 26.25 -15.29
CA SER A 29 39.51 27.28 -14.68
C SER A 29 38.10 27.06 -15.24
N ILE A 30 37.18 26.65 -14.41
CA ILE A 30 35.75 26.70 -14.74
C ILE A 30 35.40 28.17 -14.55
N ASP A 31 35.52 28.92 -15.68
CA ASP A 31 35.14 30.33 -15.72
C ASP A 31 33.64 30.45 -15.46
N GLY A 32 33.32 31.25 -14.48
CA GLY A 32 32.06 31.96 -14.36
C GLY A 32 30.92 31.21 -13.70
N ASP A 33 30.87 31.22 -12.37
CA ASP A 33 29.61 31.29 -11.65
C ASP A 33 28.91 32.62 -12.04
N ALA A 34 28.22 32.61 -13.16
CA ALA A 34 27.31 33.68 -13.53
C ALA A 34 26.13 33.62 -12.56
N GLY A 35 26.23 34.36 -11.45
CA GLY A 35 25.11 34.52 -10.52
C GLY A 35 23.90 35.10 -11.26
N PHE A 36 22.71 34.63 -10.87
CA PHE A 36 21.46 35.17 -11.39
C PHE A 36 21.35 36.68 -11.14
N THR A 37 20.92 37.41 -12.16
CA THR A 37 20.67 38.83 -12.02
C THR A 37 19.40 39.04 -11.19
N LEU A 38 19.33 40.15 -10.46
CA LEU A 38 18.13 40.50 -9.68
C LEU A 38 16.89 40.58 -10.59
N VAL A 39 17.05 41.08 -11.83
CA VAL A 39 15.98 41.19 -12.83
C VAL A 39 15.49 39.80 -13.24
N GLU A 40 16.38 38.84 -13.47
CA GLU A 40 16.04 37.48 -13.84
C GLU A 40 15.25 36.79 -12.73
N LEU A 41 15.62 36.98 -11.46
CA LEU A 41 14.88 36.45 -10.32
C LEU A 41 13.47 37.06 -10.25
N VAL A 42 13.31 38.37 -10.44
CA VAL A 42 12.02 39.05 -10.43
C VAL A 42 11.13 38.55 -11.57
N VAL A 43 11.67 38.37 -12.78
CA VAL A 43 10.91 37.83 -13.91
C VAL A 43 10.46 36.41 -13.64
N VAL A 44 11.31 35.56 -13.08
CA VAL A 44 10.97 34.17 -12.75
C VAL A 44 9.84 34.10 -11.72
N ILE A 45 9.90 34.88 -10.64
CA ILE A 45 8.81 34.87 -9.63
C ILE A 45 7.50 35.41 -10.19
N LEU A 46 7.54 36.40 -11.09
CA LEU A 46 6.34 36.87 -11.79
C LEU A 46 5.72 35.77 -12.66
N LEU A 47 6.52 35.08 -13.48
CA LEU A 47 6.05 33.99 -14.31
C LEU A 47 5.50 32.83 -13.47
N VAL A 48 6.19 32.43 -12.40
CA VAL A 48 5.72 31.37 -11.49
C VAL A 48 4.40 31.78 -10.81
N SER A 49 4.25 33.05 -10.42
CA SER A 49 3.02 33.56 -9.82
C SER A 49 1.81 33.45 -10.75
N ILE A 50 1.97 33.79 -12.03
CA ILE A 50 0.90 33.66 -13.04
C ILE A 50 0.55 32.19 -13.26
N LEU A 51 1.55 31.32 -13.38
CA LEU A 51 1.35 29.88 -13.55
C LEU A 51 0.68 29.24 -12.32
N ALA A 52 1.02 29.68 -11.12
CA ALA A 52 0.46 29.15 -9.87
C ALA A 52 -1.06 29.38 -9.79
N VAL A 53 -1.57 30.54 -10.24
CA VAL A 53 -3.01 30.84 -10.23
C VAL A 53 -3.83 29.85 -11.06
N VAL A 54 -3.26 29.32 -12.15
CA VAL A 54 -3.94 28.36 -13.03
C VAL A 54 -3.72 26.91 -12.55
N ALA A 55 -2.58 26.61 -11.94
CA ALA A 55 -2.22 25.26 -11.55
C ALA A 55 -2.89 24.81 -10.24
N VAL A 56 -2.96 25.68 -9.24
CA VAL A 56 -3.47 25.34 -7.90
C VAL A 56 -4.92 24.81 -7.91
N PRO A 57 -5.91 25.41 -8.61
CA PRO A 57 -7.28 24.90 -8.60
C PRO A 57 -7.46 23.55 -9.33
N ARG A 58 -6.47 23.07 -10.07
CA ARG A 58 -6.53 21.79 -10.77
C ARG A 58 -6.08 20.59 -9.90
N LEU A 59 -5.53 20.86 -8.73
CA LEU A 59 -5.18 19.81 -7.76
C LEU A 59 -6.45 19.39 -7.00
N ASN A 60 -7.29 18.58 -7.66
CA ASN A 60 -8.45 18.00 -7.01
C ASN A 60 -8.02 16.83 -6.12
N THR A 61 -7.86 17.09 -4.82
CA THR A 61 -7.45 16.07 -3.84
C THR A 61 -8.50 14.97 -3.67
N ARG A 62 -9.80 15.28 -3.90
CA ARG A 62 -10.91 14.35 -3.70
C ARG A 62 -10.88 13.14 -4.64
N THR A 63 -10.41 13.33 -5.87
CA THR A 63 -10.23 12.19 -6.81
C THR A 63 -9.17 11.22 -6.30
N PHE A 64 -8.10 11.73 -5.69
CA PHE A 64 -7.07 10.89 -5.06
C PHE A 64 -7.61 10.20 -3.81
N ASP A 65 -8.47 10.85 -3.02
CA ASP A 65 -9.08 10.27 -1.83
C ASP A 65 -9.99 9.08 -2.19
N THR A 66 -10.81 9.21 -3.23
CA THR A 66 -11.67 8.13 -3.71
C THR A 66 -10.85 6.94 -4.21
N ALA A 67 -9.84 7.18 -5.04
CA ALA A 67 -8.96 6.15 -5.57
C ALA A 67 -8.11 5.51 -4.46
N GLY A 68 -7.62 6.30 -3.51
CA GLY A 68 -6.86 5.82 -2.36
C GLY A 68 -7.69 4.89 -1.49
N PHE A 69 -8.89 5.31 -1.10
CA PHE A 69 -9.79 4.49 -0.30
C PHE A 69 -10.21 3.20 -1.02
N TYR A 70 -10.48 3.28 -2.33
CA TYR A 70 -10.74 2.08 -3.15
C TYR A 70 -9.60 1.06 -3.06
N GLN A 71 -8.36 1.49 -3.26
CA GLN A 71 -7.20 0.60 -3.20
C GLN A 71 -6.97 0.05 -1.79
N GLU A 72 -7.22 0.84 -0.75
CA GLU A 72 -7.12 0.38 0.63
C GLU A 72 -8.19 -0.67 0.97
N VAL A 73 -9.44 -0.45 0.57
CA VAL A 73 -10.53 -1.42 0.78
C VAL A 73 -10.29 -2.70 -0.02
N LEU A 74 -9.91 -2.60 -1.29
CA LEU A 74 -9.56 -3.72 -2.15
C LEU A 74 -8.43 -4.56 -1.53
N SER A 75 -7.38 -3.91 -1.07
CA SER A 75 -6.25 -4.58 -0.41
C SER A 75 -6.65 -5.21 0.92
N ALA A 76 -7.51 -4.56 1.71
CA ALA A 76 -8.02 -5.08 2.98
C ALA A 76 -8.84 -6.36 2.79
N VAL A 77 -9.72 -6.39 1.78
CA VAL A 77 -10.54 -7.57 1.47
C VAL A 77 -9.68 -8.73 0.96
N ARG A 78 -8.73 -8.46 0.07
CA ARG A 78 -7.76 -9.47 -0.40
C ARG A 78 -6.87 -10.00 0.73
N TYR A 79 -6.48 -9.14 1.64
CA TYR A 79 -5.69 -9.53 2.79
C TYR A 79 -6.53 -10.37 3.76
N ALA A 80 -7.78 -9.99 4.02
CA ALA A 80 -8.70 -10.77 4.84
C ALA A 80 -8.89 -12.21 4.33
N GLN A 81 -9.05 -12.38 3.01
CA GLN A 81 -9.11 -13.69 2.38
C GLN A 81 -7.84 -14.51 2.61
N LYS A 82 -6.66 -13.91 2.36
CA LYS A 82 -5.37 -14.59 2.56
C LYS A 82 -5.14 -14.99 4.02
N GLU A 83 -5.52 -14.12 4.96
CA GLU A 83 -5.41 -14.39 6.39
C GLU A 83 -6.35 -15.51 6.85
N ALA A 84 -7.56 -15.61 6.26
CA ALA A 84 -8.47 -16.71 6.52
C ALA A 84 -7.85 -18.06 6.15
N VAL A 85 -7.23 -18.14 4.98
CA VAL A 85 -6.53 -19.34 4.50
C VAL A 85 -5.27 -19.62 5.33
N ALA A 86 -4.45 -18.60 5.58
CA ALA A 86 -3.18 -18.74 6.32
C ALA A 86 -3.39 -19.17 7.76
N LYS A 87 -4.37 -18.59 8.44
CA LYS A 87 -4.70 -18.93 9.84
C LYS A 87 -5.61 -20.16 9.97
N ARG A 88 -6.21 -20.62 8.86
CA ARG A 88 -7.30 -21.62 8.86
C ARG A 88 -8.42 -21.25 9.84
N ARG A 89 -8.83 -19.98 9.80
CA ARG A 89 -9.85 -19.39 10.69
C ARG A 89 -10.85 -18.61 9.86
N VAL A 90 -12.02 -18.41 10.43
CA VAL A 90 -12.98 -17.48 9.87
C VAL A 90 -12.46 -16.05 10.08
N VAL A 91 -12.45 -15.26 9.00
CA VAL A 91 -12.14 -13.83 9.04
C VAL A 91 -13.40 -13.07 8.67
N CYS A 92 -13.76 -12.10 9.51
CA CYS A 92 -14.91 -11.22 9.35
C CYS A 92 -14.49 -9.91 8.72
N VAL A 93 -15.17 -9.53 7.66
CA VAL A 93 -15.05 -8.22 7.04
C VAL A 93 -16.35 -7.47 7.25
N THR A 94 -16.29 -6.40 8.04
CA THR A 94 -17.45 -5.55 8.32
C THR A 94 -17.36 -4.29 7.50
N LEU A 95 -18.34 -4.10 6.62
CA LEU A 95 -18.49 -2.93 5.76
C LEU A 95 -19.41 -1.92 6.42
N GLY A 96 -18.92 -0.73 6.67
CA GLY A 96 -19.69 0.46 7.03
C GLY A 96 -19.83 1.41 5.84
N ALA A 97 -20.61 2.46 5.98
CA ALA A 97 -20.81 3.45 4.92
C ALA A 97 -19.52 4.21 4.54
N ASN A 98 -18.58 4.32 5.45
CA ASN A 98 -17.32 5.04 5.27
C ASN A 98 -16.12 4.32 5.90
N SER A 99 -16.28 3.05 6.27
CA SER A 99 -15.19 2.30 6.90
C SER A 99 -15.29 0.81 6.61
N VAL A 100 -14.14 0.13 6.68
CA VAL A 100 -14.03 -1.33 6.60
C VAL A 100 -13.17 -1.79 7.77
N SER A 101 -13.66 -2.74 8.55
CA SER A 101 -12.88 -3.36 9.61
C SER A 101 -12.75 -4.86 9.40
N VAL A 102 -11.59 -5.39 9.78
CA VAL A 102 -11.26 -6.81 9.61
C VAL A 102 -10.87 -7.42 10.94
N ARG A 103 -11.55 -8.50 11.30
CA ARG A 103 -11.33 -9.27 12.54
C ARG A 103 -11.28 -10.77 12.21
N PHE A 104 -10.81 -11.59 13.13
CA PHE A 104 -10.82 -13.04 12.94
C PHE A 104 -11.37 -13.78 14.15
N ALA A 105 -11.87 -14.99 13.92
CA ALA A 105 -12.31 -15.87 14.99
C ALA A 105 -11.10 -16.57 15.62
N ARG A 106 -10.98 -16.47 16.95
CA ARG A 106 -9.92 -17.14 17.71
C ARG A 106 -10.04 -18.65 17.64
N ASN A 107 -11.27 -19.16 17.66
CA ASN A 107 -11.55 -20.60 17.63
C ASN A 107 -11.83 -21.08 16.22
N ALA A 108 -11.35 -22.28 15.87
CA ALA A 108 -11.60 -22.87 14.56
C ALA A 108 -13.09 -23.17 14.39
N GLY A 109 -13.63 -22.79 13.23
CA GLY A 109 -15.04 -23.01 12.90
C GLY A 109 -16.04 -22.05 13.56
N ALA A 110 -15.59 -21.19 14.48
CA ALA A 110 -16.45 -20.16 15.05
C ALA A 110 -16.67 -19.02 14.05
N PHE A 111 -17.89 -18.47 14.07
CA PHE A 111 -18.26 -17.26 13.30
C PHE A 111 -18.22 -15.98 14.15
N THR A 112 -17.84 -16.10 15.42
CA THR A 112 -17.65 -14.95 16.29
C THR A 112 -16.22 -14.45 16.16
N CYS A 113 -16.05 -13.28 15.53
CA CYS A 113 -14.74 -12.65 15.39
C CYS A 113 -14.42 -11.80 16.61
N ASP A 114 -13.77 -12.41 17.56
CA ASP A 114 -13.40 -11.89 18.87
C ASP A 114 -11.96 -11.36 18.94
N SER A 115 -11.21 -11.50 17.86
CA SER A 115 -9.81 -11.08 17.81
C SER A 115 -9.57 -10.07 16.70
N ASP A 116 -8.79 -9.05 17.03
CA ASP A 116 -8.40 -8.02 16.06
C ASP A 116 -7.31 -8.55 15.13
N LEU A 117 -7.47 -8.29 13.85
CA LEU A 117 -6.45 -8.57 12.86
C LEU A 117 -5.47 -7.39 12.78
N THR A 118 -4.20 -7.71 12.68
CA THR A 118 -3.18 -6.69 12.41
C THR A 118 -3.05 -6.46 10.91
N SER A 119 -3.05 -5.21 10.49
CA SER A 119 -2.87 -4.85 9.09
C SER A 119 -1.46 -5.21 8.60
N PRO A 120 -1.22 -5.29 7.27
CA PRO A 120 0.12 -5.47 6.71
C PRO A 120 1.13 -4.38 7.13
N ARG A 121 0.63 -3.22 7.56
CA ARG A 121 1.43 -2.09 8.07
C ARG A 121 1.71 -2.19 9.58
N GLY A 122 1.27 -3.24 10.26
CA GLY A 122 1.46 -3.43 11.70
C GLY A 122 0.44 -2.71 12.59
N ILE A 123 -0.63 -2.13 12.03
CA ILE A 123 -1.67 -1.42 12.79
C ILE A 123 -2.76 -2.41 13.23
N SER A 124 -3.12 -2.36 14.50
CA SER A 124 -4.22 -3.15 15.09
C SER A 124 -5.11 -2.22 15.96
N PRO A 125 -6.44 -2.32 15.86
CA PRO A 125 -7.23 -3.14 14.93
C PRO A 125 -7.10 -2.72 13.48
N PHE A 126 -7.24 -3.67 12.54
CA PHE A 126 -7.21 -3.37 11.11
C PHE A 126 -8.52 -2.71 10.68
N THR A 127 -8.50 -1.40 10.59
CA THR A 127 -9.62 -0.59 10.09
C THR A 127 -9.12 0.39 9.04
N VAL A 128 -9.89 0.49 7.97
CA VAL A 128 -9.70 1.48 6.89
C VAL A 128 -10.86 2.44 6.96
N THR A 129 -10.60 3.74 6.92
CA THR A 129 -11.63 4.78 7.03
C THR A 129 -11.52 5.75 5.85
N ALA A 130 -12.64 6.04 5.22
CA ALA A 130 -12.71 6.98 4.10
C ALA A 130 -12.48 8.42 4.55
N SER A 131 -11.89 9.21 3.66
CA SER A 131 -11.85 10.66 3.79
C SER A 131 -13.26 11.26 3.65
N SER A 132 -13.41 12.51 4.08
CA SER A 132 -14.71 13.22 3.99
C SER A 132 -15.23 13.28 2.55
N GLY A 133 -16.50 12.90 2.37
CA GLY A 133 -17.16 12.90 1.07
C GLY A 133 -16.99 11.61 0.26
N VAL A 134 -16.27 10.62 0.77
CA VAL A 134 -16.16 9.28 0.15
C VAL A 134 -17.01 8.29 0.92
N THR A 135 -17.82 7.52 0.20
CA THR A 135 -18.73 6.53 0.79
C THR A 135 -18.57 5.16 0.15
N LEU A 136 -18.96 4.13 0.89
CA LEU A 136 -18.97 2.74 0.47
C LEU A 136 -20.40 2.20 0.47
N SER A 137 -20.75 1.49 -0.58
CA SER A 137 -21.98 0.70 -0.68
C SER A 137 -21.67 -0.72 -1.14
N SER A 138 -22.60 -1.63 -0.97
CA SER A 138 -22.41 -3.03 -1.35
C SER A 138 -23.72 -3.70 -1.74
N VAL A 139 -23.65 -4.59 -2.71
CA VAL A 139 -24.72 -5.51 -3.10
C VAL A 139 -24.17 -6.94 -2.93
N PRO A 140 -24.78 -7.77 -2.08
CA PRO A 140 -25.85 -7.47 -1.10
C PRO A 140 -25.47 -6.36 -0.12
N SER A 141 -26.43 -5.83 0.63
CA SER A 141 -26.28 -4.66 1.51
C SER A 141 -25.03 -4.67 2.34
N ILE A 142 -24.59 -3.49 2.78
CA ILE A 142 -23.48 -3.33 3.71
C ILE A 142 -23.75 -4.10 5.01
N GLY A 143 -22.68 -4.57 5.64
CA GLY A 143 -22.75 -5.41 6.83
C GLY A 143 -21.53 -6.32 6.90
N THR A 144 -21.61 -7.35 7.73
CA THR A 144 -20.50 -8.30 7.91
C THR A 144 -20.68 -9.50 6.97
N PHE A 145 -19.61 -9.82 6.26
CA PHE A 145 -19.45 -11.09 5.57
C PHE A 145 -18.16 -11.77 6.05
N TYR A 146 -18.01 -13.02 5.71
CA TYR A 146 -16.97 -13.87 6.29
C TYR A 146 -16.17 -14.54 5.20
N PHE A 147 -14.89 -14.77 5.43
CA PHE A 147 -14.10 -15.72 4.65
C PHE A 147 -13.83 -16.96 5.49
N ASP A 148 -14.08 -18.14 4.94
CA ASP A 148 -13.75 -19.42 5.59
C ASP A 148 -12.25 -19.76 5.43
N ALA A 149 -11.87 -20.90 6.03
CA ALA A 149 -10.48 -21.39 5.96
C ALA A 149 -10.00 -21.77 4.55
N LEU A 150 -10.90 -21.83 3.57
CA LEU A 150 -10.58 -22.05 2.15
C LEU A 150 -10.59 -20.74 1.35
N GLY A 151 -10.88 -19.60 1.99
CA GLY A 151 -10.97 -18.29 1.36
C GLY A 151 -12.28 -18.02 0.64
N ARG A 152 -13.32 -18.84 0.86
CA ARG A 152 -14.64 -18.66 0.25
C ARG A 152 -15.47 -17.67 1.05
N PRO A 153 -16.24 -16.79 0.40
CA PRO A 153 -17.09 -15.84 1.11
C PRO A 153 -18.36 -16.53 1.62
N LEU A 154 -18.67 -16.30 2.90
CA LEU A 154 -19.85 -16.82 3.57
C LEU A 154 -20.69 -15.66 4.14
N ASN A 155 -21.98 -15.93 4.31
CA ASN A 155 -22.88 -15.06 5.07
C ASN A 155 -22.85 -15.41 6.60
N ALA A 156 -23.62 -14.69 7.40
CA ALA A 156 -23.70 -14.92 8.86
C ALA A 156 -24.21 -16.32 9.25
N ALA A 157 -24.91 -17.00 8.37
CA ALA A 157 -25.38 -18.37 8.57
C ALA A 157 -24.33 -19.44 8.21
N GLY A 158 -23.14 -19.05 7.77
CA GLY A 158 -22.09 -19.98 7.33
C GLY A 158 -22.35 -20.61 5.96
N VAL A 159 -23.28 -20.05 5.20
CA VAL A 159 -23.61 -20.51 3.84
C VAL A 159 -22.86 -19.65 2.83
N SER A 160 -22.54 -20.22 1.65
CA SER A 160 -21.91 -19.49 0.55
C SER A 160 -22.65 -18.18 0.28
N SER A 161 -21.91 -17.08 0.26
CA SER A 161 -22.47 -15.78 -0.04
C SER A 161 -22.66 -15.63 -1.54
N PRO A 162 -23.74 -14.99 -2.03
CA PRO A 162 -23.82 -14.63 -3.43
C PRO A 162 -22.67 -13.67 -3.80
N GLN A 163 -22.46 -13.50 -5.11
CA GLN A 163 -21.52 -12.51 -5.61
C GLN A 163 -21.72 -11.16 -4.92
N ARG A 164 -20.63 -10.56 -4.48
CA ARG A 164 -20.68 -9.27 -3.78
C ARG A 164 -19.96 -8.22 -4.59
N THR A 165 -20.70 -7.17 -4.94
CA THR A 165 -20.13 -5.97 -5.55
C THR A 165 -19.97 -4.90 -4.47
N ILE A 166 -18.77 -4.38 -4.30
CA ILE A 166 -18.46 -3.25 -3.41
C ILE A 166 -18.20 -2.03 -4.29
N THR A 167 -18.93 -0.97 -4.03
CA THR A 167 -18.85 0.29 -4.78
C THR A 167 -18.39 1.41 -3.86
N ILE A 168 -17.42 2.18 -4.30
CA ILE A 168 -16.88 3.34 -3.60
C ILE A 168 -17.20 4.56 -4.44
N THR A 169 -17.85 5.54 -3.84
CA THR A 169 -18.33 6.77 -4.48
C THR A 169 -17.76 7.97 -3.77
N GLY A 170 -17.22 8.89 -4.54
CA GLY A 170 -16.72 10.19 -4.14
C GLY A 170 -16.79 11.14 -5.35
N ASP A 171 -15.69 11.72 -5.78
CA ASP A 171 -15.62 12.50 -7.05
C ASP A 171 -15.72 11.61 -8.30
N GLY A 172 -15.68 10.29 -8.11
CA GLY A 172 -15.89 9.26 -9.12
C GLY A 172 -16.48 8.04 -8.46
N THR A 173 -16.78 7.02 -9.25
CA THR A 173 -17.30 5.74 -8.77
C THR A 173 -16.38 4.63 -9.25
N GLN A 174 -15.93 3.79 -8.32
CA GLN A 174 -15.14 2.59 -8.58
C GLN A 174 -15.78 1.41 -7.89
N ASN A 175 -15.70 0.24 -8.50
CA ASN A 175 -16.24 -0.98 -7.93
C ASN A 175 -15.28 -2.15 -8.12
N PHE A 176 -15.43 -3.16 -7.28
CA PHE A 176 -14.82 -4.46 -7.43
C PHE A 176 -15.79 -5.55 -6.98
N VAL A 177 -15.51 -6.77 -7.40
CA VAL A 177 -16.38 -7.92 -7.20
C VAL A 177 -15.66 -8.99 -6.39
N ILE A 178 -16.41 -9.69 -5.55
CA ILE A 178 -15.98 -10.87 -4.81
C ILE A 178 -16.81 -12.04 -5.32
N GLU A 179 -16.14 -13.03 -5.90
CA GLU A 179 -16.79 -14.22 -6.47
C GLU A 179 -17.24 -15.19 -5.38
N PRO A 180 -18.45 -15.77 -5.51
CA PRO A 180 -19.08 -16.55 -4.44
C PRO A 180 -18.33 -17.85 -4.08
N GLU A 181 -17.81 -18.56 -5.07
CA GLU A 181 -17.24 -19.90 -4.84
C GLU A 181 -15.74 -19.87 -4.49
N THR A 182 -15.02 -18.89 -5.02
CA THR A 182 -13.57 -18.81 -4.88
C THR A 182 -13.12 -17.70 -3.93
N GLY A 183 -13.99 -16.72 -3.67
CA GLY A 183 -13.63 -15.50 -2.99
C GLY A 183 -12.67 -14.60 -3.79
N TYR A 184 -12.48 -14.89 -5.09
CA TYR A 184 -11.61 -14.10 -5.94
C TYR A 184 -12.10 -12.64 -6.02
N VAL A 185 -11.20 -11.72 -5.81
CA VAL A 185 -11.49 -10.28 -5.71
C VAL A 185 -10.87 -9.57 -6.92
N HIS A 186 -11.71 -9.02 -7.81
CA HIS A 186 -11.27 -8.37 -9.04
C HIS A 186 -12.09 -7.13 -9.38
#